data_7748703ab60cf5664f6184a56cf00be8
#
_entry.id   7748703ab60cf5664f6184a56cf00be8
#
_cell.length_a   1.000
_cell.length_b   1.000
_cell.length_c   1.000
_cell.angle_alpha   90.00
_cell.angle_beta   90.00
_cell.angle_gamma   90.00
#
_symmetry.space_group_name_H-M   'P 1'
#
loop_
_entity.id
_entity.type
_entity.pdbx_description
1 polymer ?
#
loop_
_entity_poly.entity_id
_entity_poly.type
_entity_poly.pdbx_seq_one_letter_code
_entity_poly.pdbx_strand_id
1 'polypeptide(L)'
;MIPKTITKDEDKTRDQLLWELQQLRQRMADLECADIERRRVTKTLNKYEQNFQQLVKLLPQVIYEMDLDGRFQFINDYGFKTFGYEAGELEKGIHFTQLFVPEEREQLEKNIRKILEGNDVEGHEYTALRKDGSTFQVLIYSSPIIQNGKSIGLRGVAIDITDRKKIEQELKDSRDQFRNLSAHLQSVREEERSYIAREIHDELGQALTALKMDLIWINRHLLPEQKEIIAKIYEMFSLIDQTIHSVRRIATDLRPGLLDDLGLSATIEWYCEDFQNRTGINCLLEKSPAEIILDQERSIAIFRILQEALTNVARHAKANCVRVKIERQDCLFRMVIHDNGIGIKPEQVNDPHNLGLVGLRERVYPFNGQISIEGYPGKGTLVEVKIPI
;
A
#
# COMPACT_ATOMS: atom_id res chain seq x y z
N MET A 1 9.92 -60.43 56.47
CA MET A 1 10.45 -60.53 57.86
C MET A 1 10.46 -59.14 58.45
N ILE A 2 9.48 -58.84 59.32
CA ILE A 2 9.39 -57.57 60.07
C ILE A 2 10.04 -57.85 61.41
N PRO A 3 11.06 -57.13 61.84
CA PRO A 3 11.58 -57.31 63.21
C PRO A 3 10.64 -56.61 64.17
N LYS A 4 9.93 -57.37 64.96
CA LYS A 4 9.28 -56.96 66.18
C LYS A 4 10.38 -56.63 67.22
N THR A 5 10.66 -55.38 67.42
CA THR A 5 11.29 -54.92 68.63
C THR A 5 10.26 -54.14 69.43
N ILE A 6 9.36 -54.82 70.12
CA ILE A 6 8.56 -54.27 71.19
C ILE A 6 9.49 -54.20 72.39
N THR A 7 10.14 -53.09 72.58
CA THR A 7 10.78 -52.74 73.86
C THR A 7 9.67 -52.38 74.82
N LYS A 8 9.54 -53.19 75.90
CA LYS A 8 8.56 -52.99 76.94
C LYS A 8 8.67 -51.56 77.58
N ASP A 9 7.58 -50.83 77.59
CA ASP A 9 7.47 -49.53 78.31
C ASP A 9 7.58 -49.65 79.85
N GLU A 10 7.74 -50.86 80.34
CA GLU A 10 7.79 -51.17 81.82
C GLU A 10 9.08 -50.68 82.49
N ASP A 11 10.13 -50.37 81.72
CA ASP A 11 11.42 -49.93 82.30
C ASP A 11 11.70 -48.41 82.17
N LYS A 12 10.78 -47.62 81.65
CA LYS A 12 10.94 -46.20 81.45
C LYS A 12 10.49 -45.41 82.72
N THR A 13 11.30 -44.45 83.11
CA THR A 13 10.90 -43.53 84.16
C THR A 13 9.75 -42.60 83.71
N ARG A 14 8.92 -42.14 84.61
CA ARG A 14 7.78 -41.24 84.37
C ARG A 14 8.20 -40.02 83.52
N ASP A 15 9.37 -39.47 83.78
CA ASP A 15 9.93 -38.32 83.10
C ASP A 15 10.38 -38.63 81.63
N GLN A 16 10.88 -39.80 81.40
CA GLN A 16 11.16 -40.29 80.01
C GLN A 16 9.91 -40.47 79.19
N LEU A 17 8.84 -41.02 79.76
CA LEU A 17 7.55 -41.15 79.09
C LEU A 17 6.91 -39.81 78.77
N LEU A 18 7.00 -38.85 79.69
CA LEU A 18 6.52 -37.46 79.49
C LEU A 18 7.31 -36.77 78.37
N TRP A 19 8.62 -36.96 78.32
CA TRP A 19 9.43 -36.39 77.23
C TRP A 19 9.15 -37.00 75.88
N GLU A 20 8.97 -38.34 75.80
CA GLU A 20 8.56 -38.99 74.55
C GLU A 20 7.15 -38.53 74.09
N LEU A 21 6.21 -38.38 75.00
CA LEU A 21 4.86 -37.90 74.71
C LEU A 21 4.89 -36.47 74.23
N GLN A 22 5.78 -35.63 74.73
CA GLN A 22 5.96 -34.26 74.29
C GLN A 22 6.59 -34.23 72.90
N GLN A 23 7.59 -35.07 72.60
CA GLN A 23 8.21 -35.24 71.31
C GLN A 23 7.19 -35.75 70.25
N LEU A 24 6.37 -36.74 70.62
CA LEU A 24 5.31 -37.26 69.71
C LEU A 24 4.25 -36.21 69.44
N ARG A 25 3.83 -35.43 70.43
CA ARG A 25 2.87 -34.33 70.23
C ARG A 25 3.44 -33.27 69.28
N GLN A 26 4.72 -32.92 69.45
CA GLN A 26 5.40 -31.96 68.58
C GLN A 26 5.45 -32.50 67.14
N ARG A 27 5.86 -33.75 66.94
CA ARG A 27 5.87 -34.39 65.63
C ARG A 27 4.48 -34.47 64.99
N MET A 28 3.45 -34.78 65.77
CA MET A 28 2.06 -34.77 65.30
C MET A 28 1.66 -33.39 64.79
N ALA A 29 1.94 -32.32 65.60
CA ALA A 29 1.64 -30.97 65.20
C ALA A 29 2.40 -30.53 63.93
N ASP A 30 3.68 -30.93 63.79
CA ASP A 30 4.49 -30.64 62.60
C ASP A 30 3.93 -31.35 61.34
N LEU A 31 3.50 -32.66 61.49
CA LEU A 31 2.88 -33.42 60.43
C LEU A 31 1.50 -32.87 60.02
N GLU A 32 0.68 -32.44 60.98
CA GLU A 32 -0.61 -31.78 60.72
C GLU A 32 -0.42 -30.47 59.97
N CYS A 33 0.54 -29.63 60.36
CA CYS A 33 0.89 -28.44 59.63
C CYS A 33 1.36 -28.71 58.19
N ALA A 34 2.24 -29.70 58.00
CA ALA A 34 2.70 -30.11 56.67
C ALA A 34 1.59 -30.67 55.78
N ASP A 35 0.62 -31.43 56.34
CA ASP A 35 -0.54 -31.94 55.57
C ASP A 35 -1.50 -30.80 55.18
N ILE A 36 -1.74 -29.85 56.06
CA ILE A 36 -2.55 -28.64 55.75
C ILE A 36 -1.91 -27.85 54.62
N GLU A 37 -0.63 -27.60 54.68
CA GLU A 37 0.12 -26.87 53.66
C GLU A 37 0.13 -27.62 52.32
N ARG A 38 0.37 -28.92 52.34
CA ARG A 38 0.29 -29.81 51.13
C ARG A 38 -1.10 -29.75 50.51
N ARG A 39 -2.16 -29.84 51.30
CA ARG A 39 -3.58 -29.74 50.78
C ARG A 39 -3.84 -28.37 50.18
N ARG A 40 -3.32 -27.30 50.81
CA ARG A 40 -3.46 -25.93 50.29
C ARG A 40 -2.77 -25.75 48.94
N VAL A 41 -1.51 -26.23 48.80
CA VAL A 41 -0.71 -26.19 47.58
C VAL A 41 -1.41 -27.00 46.46
N THR A 42 -1.84 -28.23 46.77
CA THR A 42 -2.56 -29.07 45.82
C THR A 42 -3.88 -28.44 45.32
N LYS A 43 -4.65 -27.84 46.24
CA LYS A 43 -5.88 -27.13 45.87
C LYS A 43 -5.61 -25.92 44.95
N THR A 44 -4.55 -25.19 45.25
CA THR A 44 -4.14 -24.02 44.46
C THR A 44 -3.65 -24.47 43.07
N LEU A 45 -2.84 -25.52 43.00
CA LEU A 45 -2.36 -26.09 41.74
C LEU A 45 -3.53 -26.55 40.84
N ASN A 46 -4.46 -27.32 41.40
CA ASN A 46 -5.64 -27.78 40.66
C ASN A 46 -6.49 -26.62 40.12
N LYS A 47 -6.60 -25.53 40.90
CA LYS A 47 -7.32 -24.33 40.46
C LYS A 47 -6.60 -23.65 39.26
N TYR A 48 -5.28 -23.54 39.31
CA TYR A 48 -4.51 -22.96 38.21
C TYR A 48 -4.59 -23.85 36.95
N GLU A 49 -4.51 -25.16 37.10
CA GLU A 49 -4.64 -26.12 36.02
C GLU A 49 -6.02 -26.03 35.34
N GLN A 50 -7.10 -25.98 36.13
CA GLN A 50 -8.45 -25.81 35.61
C GLN A 50 -8.62 -24.48 34.87
N ASN A 51 -8.14 -23.37 35.43
CA ASN A 51 -8.20 -22.07 34.78
C ASN A 51 -7.40 -22.06 33.47
N PHE A 52 -6.22 -22.65 33.44
CA PHE A 52 -5.40 -22.76 32.25
C PHE A 52 -6.13 -23.58 31.16
N GLN A 53 -6.69 -24.73 31.50
CA GLN A 53 -7.47 -25.52 30.55
C GLN A 53 -8.67 -24.78 30.00
N GLN A 54 -9.37 -23.99 30.83
CA GLN A 54 -10.49 -23.17 30.36
C GLN A 54 -10.04 -22.08 29.40
N LEU A 55 -8.93 -21.39 29.67
CA LEU A 55 -8.37 -20.38 28.77
C LEU A 55 -7.95 -20.97 27.43
N VAL A 56 -7.27 -22.10 27.44
CA VAL A 56 -6.85 -22.82 26.22
C VAL A 56 -8.05 -23.25 25.36
N LYS A 57 -9.17 -23.62 25.98
CA LYS A 57 -10.41 -23.98 25.27
C LYS A 57 -11.14 -22.78 24.66
N LEU A 58 -11.02 -21.59 25.24
CA LEU A 58 -11.66 -20.38 24.74
C LEU A 58 -10.94 -19.75 23.51
N LEU A 59 -9.66 -20.06 23.35
CA LEU A 59 -8.88 -19.48 22.26
C LEU A 59 -9.18 -20.17 20.93
N PRO A 60 -9.65 -19.43 19.89
CA PRO A 60 -9.89 -19.98 18.56
C PRO A 60 -8.56 -20.07 17.76
N GLN A 61 -7.56 -20.69 18.38
CA GLN A 61 -6.22 -20.87 17.83
C GLN A 61 -5.70 -22.24 18.20
N VAL A 62 -4.89 -22.81 17.35
CA VAL A 62 -4.22 -24.08 17.64
C VAL A 62 -3.09 -23.81 18.63
N ILE A 63 -3.14 -24.48 19.78
CA ILE A 63 -2.09 -24.47 20.80
C ILE A 63 -1.48 -25.84 20.86
N TYR A 64 -0.15 -25.92 20.82
CA TYR A 64 0.54 -27.20 20.81
C TYR A 64 1.83 -27.19 21.61
N GLU A 65 2.23 -28.40 22.04
CA GLU A 65 3.56 -28.73 22.51
C GLU A 65 4.06 -29.95 21.77
N MET A 66 5.35 -29.96 21.41
CA MET A 66 6.01 -31.11 20.79
C MET A 66 7.39 -31.33 21.40
N ASP A 67 7.87 -32.57 21.33
CA ASP A 67 9.20 -32.96 21.77
C ASP A 67 10.29 -32.59 20.75
N LEU A 68 11.55 -32.93 21.08
CA LEU A 68 12.71 -32.68 20.21
C LEU A 68 12.70 -33.50 18.92
N ASP A 69 11.97 -34.62 18.92
CA ASP A 69 11.81 -35.48 17.75
C ASP A 69 10.67 -34.99 16.82
N GLY A 70 9.99 -33.88 17.18
CA GLY A 70 8.91 -33.32 16.40
C GLY A 70 7.55 -33.99 16.54
N ARG A 71 7.36 -34.81 17.61
CA ARG A 71 6.07 -35.45 17.92
C ARG A 71 5.29 -34.55 18.87
N PHE A 72 4.01 -34.37 18.55
CA PHE A 72 3.14 -33.56 19.41
C PHE A 72 2.85 -34.32 20.71
N GLN A 73 3.09 -33.63 21.82
CA GLN A 73 2.76 -34.10 23.17
C GLN A 73 1.42 -33.52 23.65
N PHE A 74 1.06 -32.36 23.12
CA PHE A 74 -0.19 -31.71 23.41
C PHE A 74 -0.71 -30.95 22.18
N ILE A 75 -2.01 -31.01 21.91
CA ILE A 75 -2.75 -30.19 20.97
C ILE A 75 -4.11 -29.90 21.63
N ASN A 76 -4.59 -28.64 21.57
CA ASN A 76 -5.89 -28.29 22.11
C ASN A 76 -7.05 -28.76 21.20
N ASP A 77 -8.29 -28.77 21.75
CA ASP A 77 -9.49 -29.22 21.02
C ASP A 77 -9.70 -28.49 19.69
N TYR A 78 -9.32 -27.20 19.64
CA TYR A 78 -9.40 -26.40 18.41
C TYR A 78 -8.44 -26.90 17.34
N GLY A 79 -7.23 -27.31 17.73
CA GLY A 79 -6.25 -27.87 16.83
C GLY A 79 -6.72 -29.18 16.19
N PHE A 80 -7.28 -30.09 16.97
CA PHE A 80 -7.85 -31.33 16.43
C PHE A 80 -8.94 -31.06 15.38
N LYS A 81 -9.84 -30.15 15.67
CA LYS A 81 -10.91 -29.76 14.74
C LYS A 81 -10.37 -29.12 13.46
N THR A 82 -9.38 -28.22 13.60
CA THR A 82 -8.79 -27.50 12.48
C THR A 82 -8.06 -28.42 11.52
N PHE A 83 -7.29 -29.39 12.05
CA PHE A 83 -6.53 -30.32 11.23
C PHE A 83 -7.32 -31.60 10.86
N GLY A 84 -8.49 -31.82 11.45
CA GLY A 84 -9.33 -32.99 11.16
C GLY A 84 -8.87 -34.30 11.79
N TYR A 85 -8.13 -34.22 12.90
CA TYR A 85 -7.69 -35.40 13.68
C TYR A 85 -8.54 -35.59 14.91
N GLU A 86 -8.55 -36.82 15.45
CA GLU A 86 -9.21 -37.14 16.72
C GLU A 86 -8.17 -37.16 17.86
N ALA A 87 -8.60 -36.83 19.08
CA ALA A 87 -7.69 -36.76 20.23
C ALA A 87 -6.93 -38.12 20.49
N GLY A 88 -7.56 -39.23 20.26
CA GLY A 88 -6.92 -40.58 20.40
C GLY A 88 -5.82 -40.88 19.36
N GLU A 89 -5.67 -40.03 18.32
CA GLU A 89 -4.62 -40.18 17.32
C GLU A 89 -3.30 -39.56 17.79
N LEU A 90 -3.36 -38.60 18.74
CA LEU A 90 -2.16 -38.04 19.35
C LEU A 90 -1.32 -39.09 20.05
N GLU A 91 -1.97 -40.06 20.72
CA GLU A 91 -1.29 -41.20 21.39
C GLU A 91 -0.51 -42.10 20.41
N LYS A 92 -0.92 -42.08 19.11
CA LYS A 92 -0.20 -42.79 18.03
C LYS A 92 1.03 -42.03 17.54
N GLY A 93 1.29 -40.82 18.05
CA GLY A 93 2.46 -40.02 17.76
C GLY A 93 2.38 -39.27 16.44
N ILE A 94 1.48 -38.29 16.31
CA ILE A 94 1.45 -37.41 15.15
C ILE A 94 2.76 -36.59 15.10
N HIS A 95 3.44 -36.67 13.96
CA HIS A 95 4.66 -35.91 13.71
C HIS A 95 4.34 -34.65 12.91
N PHE A 96 5.02 -33.51 13.18
CA PHE A 96 4.71 -32.24 12.54
C PHE A 96 4.77 -32.30 11.01
N THR A 97 5.65 -33.11 10.42
CA THR A 97 5.75 -33.25 8.96
C THR A 97 4.47 -33.73 8.29
N GLN A 98 3.56 -34.36 9.03
CA GLN A 98 2.26 -34.82 8.51
C GLN A 98 1.26 -33.65 8.34
N LEU A 99 1.48 -32.54 9.06
CA LEU A 99 0.59 -31.40 9.10
C LEU A 99 1.00 -30.28 8.14
N PHE A 100 2.05 -30.49 7.31
CA PHE A 100 2.54 -29.50 6.36
C PHE A 100 2.83 -30.11 4.99
N VAL A 101 2.68 -29.29 3.95
CA VAL A 101 2.98 -29.70 2.58
C VAL A 101 4.46 -30.10 2.44
N PRO A 102 4.77 -31.11 1.60
CA PRO A 102 6.14 -31.64 1.47
C PRO A 102 7.18 -30.57 1.13
N GLU A 103 6.81 -29.60 0.30
CA GLU A 103 7.68 -28.54 -0.24
C GLU A 103 8.23 -27.63 0.85
N GLU A 104 7.50 -27.44 1.95
CA GLU A 104 7.87 -26.52 3.02
C GLU A 104 8.51 -27.21 4.25
N ARG A 105 8.56 -28.53 4.27
CA ARG A 105 9.06 -29.33 5.43
C ARG A 105 10.52 -29.03 5.77
N GLU A 106 11.37 -28.92 4.76
CA GLU A 106 12.80 -28.64 4.97
C GLU A 106 13.01 -27.25 5.62
N GLN A 107 12.24 -26.24 5.16
CA GLN A 107 12.30 -24.90 5.74
C GLN A 107 11.75 -24.87 7.17
N LEU A 108 10.68 -25.61 7.43
CA LEU A 108 10.10 -25.75 8.77
C LEU A 108 11.11 -26.41 9.75
N GLU A 109 11.79 -27.48 9.34
CA GLU A 109 12.84 -28.12 10.15
C GLU A 109 14.00 -27.17 10.45
N LYS A 110 14.45 -26.39 9.47
CA LYS A 110 15.49 -25.36 9.68
C LYS A 110 15.07 -24.31 10.71
N ASN A 111 13.82 -23.84 10.62
CA ASN A 111 13.30 -22.86 11.56
C ASN A 111 13.12 -23.44 12.96
N ILE A 112 12.63 -24.68 13.09
CA ILE A 112 12.55 -25.41 14.37
C ILE A 112 13.92 -25.47 15.05
N ARG A 113 14.99 -25.80 14.34
CA ARG A 113 16.35 -25.85 14.88
C ARG A 113 16.80 -24.48 15.40
N LYS A 114 16.58 -23.42 14.64
CA LYS A 114 16.92 -22.04 15.08
C LYS A 114 16.18 -21.64 16.36
N ILE A 115 14.89 -21.98 16.46
CA ILE A 115 14.10 -21.70 17.66
C ILE A 115 14.64 -22.46 18.87
N LEU A 116 15.01 -23.73 18.71
CA LEU A 116 15.59 -24.55 19.78
C LEU A 116 16.94 -24.00 20.26
N GLU A 117 17.71 -23.35 19.38
CA GLU A 117 18.96 -22.65 19.69
C GLU A 117 18.74 -21.27 20.33
N GLY A 118 17.49 -20.79 20.42
CA GLY A 118 17.14 -19.49 20.99
C GLY A 118 17.34 -18.28 20.08
N ASN A 119 17.50 -18.50 18.77
CA ASN A 119 17.87 -17.46 17.80
C ASN A 119 16.67 -16.90 16.99
N ASP A 120 15.45 -17.41 17.16
CA ASP A 120 14.30 -17.00 16.36
C ASP A 120 13.03 -16.94 17.23
N VAL A 121 12.33 -15.79 17.17
CA VAL A 121 11.07 -15.51 17.89
C VAL A 121 9.99 -14.97 16.93
N GLU A 122 10.32 -14.82 15.63
CA GLU A 122 9.40 -14.28 14.65
C GLU A 122 8.36 -15.32 14.21
N GLY A 123 7.18 -14.84 13.83
CA GLY A 123 6.13 -15.70 13.26
C GLY A 123 6.45 -16.08 11.83
N HIS A 124 6.29 -17.36 11.50
CA HIS A 124 6.50 -17.90 10.16
C HIS A 124 5.21 -18.38 9.54
N GLU A 125 5.01 -18.04 8.26
CA GLU A 125 3.86 -18.48 7.48
C GLU A 125 4.17 -19.79 6.77
N TYR A 126 3.21 -20.74 6.80
CA TYR A 126 3.32 -22.02 6.14
C TYR A 126 1.98 -22.48 5.57
N THR A 127 2.04 -23.44 4.65
CA THR A 127 0.88 -24.14 4.13
C THR A 127 0.66 -25.42 4.92
N ALA A 128 -0.35 -25.40 5.79
CA ALA A 128 -0.75 -26.56 6.58
C ALA A 128 -1.61 -27.52 5.77
N LEU A 129 -1.50 -28.82 6.10
CA LEU A 129 -2.21 -29.91 5.46
C LEU A 129 -3.14 -30.58 6.48
N ARG A 130 -4.44 -30.65 6.16
CA ARG A 130 -5.42 -31.38 6.96
C ARG A 130 -5.37 -32.87 6.64
N LYS A 131 -5.96 -33.68 7.50
CA LYS A 131 -6.09 -35.13 7.33
C LYS A 131 -6.80 -35.55 6.04
N ASP A 132 -7.77 -34.75 5.58
CA ASP A 132 -8.50 -34.97 4.33
C ASP A 132 -7.72 -34.57 3.06
N GLY A 133 -6.50 -34.05 3.21
CA GLY A 133 -5.66 -33.58 2.11
C GLY A 133 -5.90 -32.13 1.72
N SER A 134 -6.86 -31.44 2.30
CA SER A 134 -7.05 -30.00 2.06
C SER A 134 -5.96 -29.17 2.73
N THR A 135 -5.64 -28.00 2.16
CA THR A 135 -4.60 -27.09 2.65
C THR A 135 -5.19 -25.79 3.15
N PHE A 136 -4.48 -25.13 4.06
CA PHE A 136 -4.80 -23.80 4.55
C PHE A 136 -3.54 -23.05 4.96
N GLN A 137 -3.59 -21.73 4.96
CA GLN A 137 -2.46 -20.88 5.33
C GLN A 137 -2.41 -20.69 6.84
N VAL A 138 -1.25 -20.92 7.44
CA VAL A 138 -1.08 -20.82 8.89
C VAL A 138 0.12 -19.95 9.24
N LEU A 139 -0.04 -19.10 10.24
CA LEU A 139 1.03 -18.34 10.87
C LEU A 139 1.39 -18.99 12.19
N ILE A 140 2.65 -19.37 12.37
CA ILE A 140 3.12 -20.12 13.53
C ILE A 140 4.09 -19.28 14.34
N TYR A 141 3.81 -19.17 15.64
CA TYR A 141 4.73 -18.66 16.64
C TYR A 141 5.13 -19.80 17.57
N SER A 142 6.43 -20.01 17.75
CA SER A 142 6.95 -21.06 18.62
C SER A 142 8.01 -20.54 19.55
N SER A 143 8.14 -21.19 20.71
CA SER A 143 9.20 -20.96 21.67
C SER A 143 9.71 -22.27 22.28
N PRO A 144 10.98 -22.37 22.68
CA PRO A 144 11.51 -23.57 23.31
C PRO A 144 10.91 -23.78 24.71
N ILE A 145 10.67 -25.04 25.06
CA ILE A 145 10.35 -25.45 26.43
C ILE A 145 11.70 -25.74 27.13
N ILE A 146 12.04 -24.92 28.12
CA ILE A 146 13.32 -25.01 28.82
C ILE A 146 13.12 -25.67 30.17
N GLN A 147 13.86 -26.75 30.44
CA GLN A 147 13.93 -27.41 31.75
C GLN A 147 15.40 -27.62 32.14
N ASN A 148 15.77 -27.17 33.35
CA ASN A 148 17.14 -27.22 33.85
C ASN A 148 18.19 -26.62 32.88
N GLY A 149 17.82 -25.51 32.18
CA GLY A 149 18.72 -24.84 31.24
C GLY A 149 18.91 -25.56 29.88
N LYS A 150 18.14 -26.62 29.60
CA LYS A 150 18.14 -27.30 28.31
C LYS A 150 16.78 -27.25 27.65
N SER A 151 16.75 -27.08 26.33
CA SER A 151 15.54 -27.24 25.56
C SER A 151 15.11 -28.71 25.54
N ILE A 152 13.86 -28.98 25.91
CA ILE A 152 13.27 -30.34 25.93
C ILE A 152 12.15 -30.47 24.90
N GLY A 153 11.78 -29.44 24.19
CA GLY A 153 10.73 -29.42 23.17
C GLY A 153 10.38 -27.98 22.76
N LEU A 154 9.31 -27.88 22.03
CA LEU A 154 8.73 -26.61 21.58
C LEU A 154 7.28 -26.50 22.01
N ARG A 155 6.85 -25.27 22.29
CA ARG A 155 5.44 -24.90 22.38
C ARG A 155 5.13 -23.77 21.44
N GLY A 156 3.90 -23.71 20.96
CA GLY A 156 3.54 -22.65 20.03
C GLY A 156 2.04 -22.48 19.83
N VAL A 157 1.77 -21.46 19.02
CA VAL A 157 0.42 -21.13 18.58
C VAL A 157 0.44 -21.11 17.05
N ALA A 158 -0.56 -21.76 16.43
CA ALA A 158 -0.78 -21.70 14.99
C ALA A 158 -2.13 -21.03 14.70
N ILE A 159 -2.09 -20.02 13.87
CA ILE A 159 -3.23 -19.14 13.54
C ILE A 159 -3.58 -19.37 12.08
N ASP A 160 -4.83 -19.76 11.80
CA ASP A 160 -5.33 -19.82 10.42
C ASP A 160 -5.44 -18.40 9.85
N ILE A 161 -4.66 -18.11 8.82
CA ILE A 161 -4.65 -16.81 8.13
C ILE A 161 -5.24 -16.90 6.72
N THR A 162 -5.95 -17.97 6.40
CA THR A 162 -6.49 -18.23 5.06
C THR A 162 -7.42 -17.11 4.60
N ASP A 163 -8.36 -16.70 5.46
CA ASP A 163 -9.31 -15.65 5.12
C ASP A 163 -8.61 -14.28 4.97
N ARG A 164 -7.63 -14.00 5.82
CA ARG A 164 -6.80 -12.80 5.69
C ARG A 164 -6.08 -12.77 4.35
N LYS A 165 -5.43 -13.87 3.96
CA LYS A 165 -4.71 -13.98 2.67
C LYS A 165 -5.64 -13.85 1.47
N LYS A 166 -6.85 -14.42 1.53
CA LYS A 166 -7.87 -14.25 0.49
C LYS A 166 -8.27 -12.79 0.32
N ILE A 167 -8.59 -12.11 1.43
CA ILE A 167 -8.95 -10.67 1.40
C ILE A 167 -7.80 -9.82 0.87
N GLU A 168 -6.57 -10.08 1.29
CA GLU A 168 -5.37 -9.37 0.79
C GLU A 168 -5.20 -9.56 -0.73
N GLN A 169 -5.42 -10.78 -1.23
CA GLN A 169 -5.35 -11.08 -2.67
C GLN A 169 -6.50 -10.43 -3.45
N GLU A 170 -7.73 -10.54 -2.98
CA GLU A 170 -8.90 -9.91 -3.60
C GLU A 170 -8.75 -8.39 -3.67
N LEU A 171 -8.23 -7.77 -2.60
CA LEU A 171 -7.95 -6.34 -2.58
C LEU A 171 -6.88 -5.95 -3.60
N LYS A 172 -5.84 -6.75 -3.72
CA LYS A 172 -4.78 -6.56 -4.73
C LYS A 172 -5.33 -6.66 -6.14
N ASP A 173 -6.08 -7.72 -6.43
CA ASP A 173 -6.67 -7.97 -7.74
C ASP A 173 -7.66 -6.85 -8.12
N SER A 174 -8.51 -6.44 -7.19
CA SER A 174 -9.44 -5.31 -7.39
C SER A 174 -8.71 -4.00 -7.68
N ARG A 175 -7.61 -3.74 -6.95
CA ARG A 175 -6.80 -2.54 -7.17
C ARG A 175 -6.13 -2.54 -8.55
N ASP A 176 -5.65 -3.68 -8.99
CA ASP A 176 -5.00 -3.83 -10.30
C ASP A 176 -6.03 -3.71 -11.44
N GLN A 177 -7.22 -4.27 -11.27
CA GLN A 177 -8.35 -4.07 -12.21
C GLN A 177 -8.76 -2.61 -12.30
N PHE A 178 -8.89 -1.91 -11.17
CA PHE A 178 -9.23 -0.49 -11.16
C PHE A 178 -8.16 0.37 -11.88
N ARG A 179 -6.89 0.07 -11.69
CA ARG A 179 -5.79 0.75 -12.39
C ARG A 179 -5.86 0.54 -13.91
N ASN A 180 -6.07 -0.69 -14.34
CA ASN A 180 -6.18 -1.02 -15.76
C ASN A 180 -7.37 -0.32 -16.41
N LEU A 181 -8.51 -0.29 -15.73
CA LEU A 181 -9.71 0.42 -16.20
C LEU A 181 -9.47 1.93 -16.29
N SER A 182 -8.84 2.53 -15.28
CA SER A 182 -8.49 3.96 -15.28
C SER A 182 -7.57 4.32 -16.44
N ALA A 183 -6.53 3.54 -16.68
CA ALA A 183 -5.63 3.72 -17.81
C ALA A 183 -6.35 3.60 -19.16
N HIS A 184 -7.23 2.62 -19.32
CA HIS A 184 -8.03 2.46 -20.53
C HIS A 184 -8.97 3.65 -20.78
N LEU A 185 -9.67 4.10 -19.74
CA LEU A 185 -10.55 5.28 -19.85
C LEU A 185 -9.77 6.55 -20.23
N GLN A 186 -8.55 6.71 -19.71
CA GLN A 186 -7.69 7.83 -20.11
C GLN A 186 -7.28 7.73 -21.59
N SER A 187 -6.91 6.55 -22.07
CA SER A 187 -6.58 6.32 -23.50
C SER A 187 -7.75 6.66 -24.40
N VAL A 188 -8.94 6.11 -24.14
CA VAL A 188 -10.15 6.39 -24.91
C VAL A 188 -10.47 7.89 -24.93
N ARG A 189 -10.34 8.57 -23.79
CA ARG A 189 -10.58 10.01 -23.67
C ARG A 189 -9.58 10.84 -24.49
N GLU A 190 -8.32 10.43 -24.53
CA GLU A 190 -7.31 11.13 -25.35
C GLU A 190 -7.53 10.85 -26.85
N GLU A 191 -7.97 9.66 -27.23
CA GLU A 191 -8.36 9.35 -28.62
C GLU A 191 -9.54 10.20 -29.07
N GLU A 192 -10.59 10.29 -28.25
CA GLU A 192 -11.77 11.12 -28.53
C GLU A 192 -11.40 12.62 -28.67
N ARG A 193 -10.59 13.13 -27.72
CA ARG A 193 -10.09 14.51 -27.81
C ARG A 193 -9.28 14.77 -29.08
N SER A 194 -8.47 13.77 -29.46
CA SER A 194 -7.67 13.82 -30.68
C SER A 194 -8.54 13.88 -31.94
N TYR A 195 -9.60 13.08 -31.95
CA TYR A 195 -10.56 13.05 -33.05
C TYR A 195 -11.28 14.40 -33.17
N ILE A 196 -11.88 14.90 -32.09
CA ILE A 196 -12.60 16.18 -32.06
C ILE A 196 -11.67 17.35 -32.45
N ALA A 197 -10.44 17.37 -31.97
CA ALA A 197 -9.50 18.44 -32.31
C ALA A 197 -9.21 18.50 -33.81
N ARG A 198 -9.03 17.36 -34.45
CA ARG A 198 -8.83 17.27 -35.90
C ARG A 198 -10.04 17.74 -36.69
N GLU A 199 -11.25 17.29 -36.33
CA GLU A 199 -12.47 17.72 -36.99
C GLU A 199 -12.68 19.24 -36.85
N ILE A 200 -12.47 19.81 -35.67
CA ILE A 200 -12.53 21.25 -35.45
C ILE A 200 -11.52 22.00 -36.34
N HIS A 201 -10.29 21.50 -36.40
CA HIS A 201 -9.25 22.12 -37.22
C HIS A 201 -9.60 22.06 -38.72
N ASP A 202 -10.02 20.90 -39.20
CA ASP A 202 -10.24 20.65 -40.62
C ASP A 202 -11.54 21.35 -41.10
N GLU A 203 -12.65 21.22 -40.38
CA GLU A 203 -13.92 21.82 -40.82
C GLU A 203 -13.96 23.33 -40.59
N LEU A 204 -13.75 23.78 -39.34
CA LEU A 204 -13.88 25.23 -39.02
C LEU A 204 -12.67 26.01 -39.50
N GLY A 205 -11.47 25.47 -39.43
CA GLY A 205 -10.26 26.16 -39.90
C GLY A 205 -10.27 26.38 -41.40
N GLN A 206 -10.67 25.39 -42.19
CA GLN A 206 -10.82 25.50 -43.64
C GLN A 206 -11.93 26.44 -44.04
N ALA A 207 -13.13 26.37 -43.42
CA ALA A 207 -14.24 27.27 -43.70
C ALA A 207 -13.91 28.73 -43.45
N LEU A 208 -13.25 29.02 -42.31
CA LEU A 208 -12.83 30.39 -41.96
C LEU A 208 -11.76 30.90 -42.92
N THR A 209 -10.86 30.05 -43.37
CA THR A 209 -9.82 30.39 -44.35
C THR A 209 -10.44 30.72 -45.70
N ALA A 210 -11.41 29.94 -46.14
CA ALA A 210 -12.17 30.20 -47.37
C ALA A 210 -12.92 31.56 -47.28
N LEU A 211 -13.65 31.78 -46.20
CA LEU A 211 -14.31 33.08 -45.96
C LEU A 211 -13.35 34.26 -45.98
N LYS A 212 -12.17 34.09 -45.43
CA LYS A 212 -11.13 35.15 -45.47
C LYS A 212 -10.64 35.41 -46.88
N MET A 213 -10.49 34.36 -47.70
CA MET A 213 -10.11 34.50 -49.13
C MET A 213 -11.18 35.19 -49.92
N ASP A 214 -12.47 34.86 -49.70
CA ASP A 214 -13.59 35.50 -50.37
C ASP A 214 -13.66 37.00 -50.03
N LEU A 215 -13.45 37.36 -48.78
CA LEU A 215 -13.38 38.76 -48.36
C LEU A 215 -12.17 39.50 -48.98
N ILE A 216 -11.03 38.88 -49.12
CA ILE A 216 -9.86 39.41 -49.84
C ILE A 216 -10.21 39.68 -51.30
N TRP A 217 -10.89 38.70 -51.91
CA TRP A 217 -11.33 38.82 -53.30
C TRP A 217 -12.31 40.00 -53.47
N ILE A 218 -13.34 40.12 -52.60
CA ILE A 218 -14.32 41.22 -52.62
C ILE A 218 -13.60 42.55 -52.45
N ASN A 219 -12.71 42.67 -51.43
CA ASN A 219 -11.98 43.92 -51.13
C ASN A 219 -11.13 44.39 -52.32
N ARG A 220 -10.58 43.48 -53.12
CA ARG A 220 -9.78 43.80 -54.32
C ARG A 220 -10.64 44.34 -55.50
N HIS A 221 -11.95 44.06 -55.51
CA HIS A 221 -12.86 44.48 -56.56
C HIS A 221 -13.75 45.70 -56.21
N LEU A 222 -13.58 46.24 -54.99
CA LEU A 222 -14.27 47.44 -54.57
C LEU A 222 -13.57 48.71 -55.10
N LEU A 223 -14.41 49.71 -55.44
CA LEU A 223 -13.90 51.03 -55.81
C LEU A 223 -13.47 51.84 -54.59
N PRO A 224 -12.43 52.70 -54.69
CA PRO A 224 -11.91 53.51 -53.54
C PRO A 224 -12.95 54.43 -52.92
N GLU A 225 -14.02 54.75 -53.61
CA GLU A 225 -15.13 55.60 -53.12
C GLU A 225 -16.06 54.82 -52.17
N GLN A 226 -16.07 53.53 -52.17
CA GLN A 226 -16.91 52.69 -51.31
C GLN A 226 -16.36 52.50 -49.88
N LYS A 227 -15.99 53.61 -49.25
CA LYS A 227 -15.27 53.65 -47.97
C LYS A 227 -15.98 52.88 -46.84
N GLU A 228 -17.31 52.97 -46.75
CA GLU A 228 -18.11 52.29 -45.74
C GLU A 228 -18.05 50.76 -45.86
N ILE A 229 -18.11 50.24 -47.10
CA ILE A 229 -18.04 48.82 -47.38
C ILE A 229 -16.62 48.30 -47.06
N ILE A 230 -15.58 49.07 -47.45
CA ILE A 230 -14.20 48.76 -47.19
C ILE A 230 -13.96 48.69 -45.66
N ALA A 231 -14.46 49.70 -44.89
CA ALA A 231 -14.35 49.69 -43.44
C ALA A 231 -15.01 48.44 -42.83
N LYS A 232 -16.18 48.05 -43.31
CA LYS A 232 -16.90 46.86 -42.86
C LYS A 232 -16.15 45.56 -43.15
N ILE A 233 -15.50 45.45 -44.30
CA ILE A 233 -14.63 44.30 -44.61
C ILE A 233 -13.45 44.20 -43.66
N TYR A 234 -12.84 45.32 -43.28
CA TYR A 234 -11.76 45.28 -42.26
C TYR A 234 -12.24 44.82 -40.88
N GLU A 235 -13.47 45.18 -40.47
CA GLU A 235 -14.08 44.66 -39.26
C GLU A 235 -14.30 43.16 -39.37
N MET A 236 -14.76 42.67 -40.54
CA MET A 236 -14.96 41.24 -40.80
C MET A 236 -13.63 40.45 -40.79
N PHE A 237 -12.54 41.01 -41.35
CA PHE A 237 -11.22 40.42 -41.26
C PHE A 237 -10.79 40.25 -39.80
N SER A 238 -10.95 41.30 -38.98
CA SER A 238 -10.62 41.25 -37.57
C SER A 238 -11.41 40.17 -36.84
N LEU A 239 -12.71 40.04 -37.12
CA LEU A 239 -13.56 39.02 -36.52
C LEU A 239 -13.17 37.60 -36.95
N ILE A 240 -12.88 37.40 -38.25
CA ILE A 240 -12.42 36.10 -38.75
C ILE A 240 -11.08 35.72 -38.12
N ASP A 241 -10.10 36.62 -38.01
CA ASP A 241 -8.82 36.36 -37.38
C ASP A 241 -8.96 36.02 -35.92
N GLN A 242 -9.80 36.71 -35.15
CA GLN A 242 -10.14 36.37 -33.78
C GLN A 242 -10.78 34.99 -33.65
N THR A 243 -11.67 34.65 -34.60
CA THR A 243 -12.34 33.36 -34.62
C THR A 243 -11.35 32.22 -34.95
N ILE A 244 -10.47 32.41 -35.94
CA ILE A 244 -9.40 31.48 -36.28
C ILE A 244 -8.51 31.25 -35.05
N HIS A 245 -8.11 32.29 -34.34
CA HIS A 245 -7.35 32.17 -33.09
C HIS A 245 -8.10 31.34 -32.03
N SER A 246 -9.41 31.58 -31.88
CA SER A 246 -10.25 30.85 -30.93
C SER A 246 -10.38 29.38 -31.29
N VAL A 247 -10.59 29.05 -32.57
CA VAL A 247 -10.65 27.66 -33.07
C VAL A 247 -9.34 26.94 -32.85
N ARG A 248 -8.21 27.57 -33.22
CA ARG A 248 -6.86 26.99 -32.97
C ARG A 248 -6.63 26.71 -31.49
N ARG A 249 -7.01 27.60 -30.61
CA ARG A 249 -6.91 27.43 -29.16
C ARG A 249 -7.73 26.23 -28.68
N ILE A 250 -9.02 26.15 -29.07
CA ILE A 250 -9.89 25.05 -28.69
C ILE A 250 -9.29 23.71 -29.17
N ALA A 251 -8.82 23.66 -30.40
CA ALA A 251 -8.15 22.48 -30.93
C ALA A 251 -6.90 22.12 -30.13
N THR A 252 -6.08 23.10 -29.72
CA THR A 252 -4.87 22.87 -28.91
C THR A 252 -5.22 22.47 -27.45
N ASP A 253 -6.28 23.00 -26.87
CA ASP A 253 -6.76 22.57 -25.55
C ASP A 253 -7.25 21.11 -25.56
N LEU A 254 -7.89 20.71 -26.67
CA LEU A 254 -8.35 19.32 -26.89
C LEU A 254 -7.20 18.38 -27.23
N ARG A 255 -6.35 18.74 -28.20
CA ARG A 255 -5.12 18.04 -28.58
C ARG A 255 -4.10 19.06 -29.07
N PRO A 256 -2.90 19.06 -28.52
CA PRO A 256 -1.86 19.93 -29.07
C PRO A 256 -1.40 19.38 -30.43
N GLY A 257 -2.07 19.75 -31.51
CA GLY A 257 -1.61 19.48 -32.88
C GLY A 257 -0.17 20.00 -33.10
N LEU A 258 0.18 21.06 -32.38
CA LEU A 258 1.54 21.57 -32.30
C LEU A 258 2.57 20.54 -31.78
N LEU A 259 2.17 19.53 -31.00
CA LEU A 259 3.08 18.45 -30.58
C LEU A 259 3.52 17.59 -31.76
N ASP A 260 2.62 17.32 -32.70
CA ASP A 260 2.90 16.52 -33.88
C ASP A 260 3.74 17.33 -34.88
N ASP A 261 3.53 18.65 -35.00
CA ASP A 261 4.18 19.52 -35.99
C ASP A 261 5.48 20.14 -35.49
N LEU A 262 5.54 20.60 -34.24
CA LEU A 262 6.65 21.39 -33.70
C LEU A 262 7.39 20.75 -32.53
N GLY A 263 6.86 19.62 -32.02
CA GLY A 263 7.42 18.90 -30.88
C GLY A 263 7.09 19.54 -29.52
N LEU A 264 7.48 18.85 -28.45
CA LEU A 264 7.09 19.17 -27.06
C LEU A 264 7.58 20.57 -26.62
N SER A 265 8.84 20.90 -26.88
CA SER A 265 9.46 22.14 -26.39
C SER A 265 8.80 23.40 -26.93
N ALA A 266 8.51 23.42 -28.23
CA ALA A 266 7.83 24.55 -28.86
C ALA A 266 6.35 24.66 -28.43
N THR A 267 5.69 23.51 -28.24
CA THR A 267 4.29 23.47 -27.75
C THR A 267 4.18 24.01 -26.31
N ILE A 268 5.12 23.66 -25.43
CA ILE A 268 5.19 24.20 -24.06
C ILE A 268 5.37 25.72 -24.08
N GLU A 269 6.30 26.21 -24.92
CA GLU A 269 6.57 27.63 -25.06
C GLU A 269 5.31 28.41 -25.49
N TRP A 270 4.71 27.96 -26.58
CA TRP A 270 3.45 28.56 -27.06
C TRP A 270 2.36 28.55 -26.00
N TYR A 271 2.19 27.44 -25.27
CA TYR A 271 1.15 27.32 -24.24
C TYR A 271 1.40 28.24 -23.03
N CYS A 272 2.67 28.41 -22.62
CA CYS A 272 3.05 29.37 -21.56
C CYS A 272 2.74 30.82 -21.97
N GLU A 273 3.02 31.19 -23.24
CA GLU A 273 2.69 32.52 -23.77
C GLU A 273 1.17 32.75 -23.83
N ASP A 274 0.40 31.77 -24.35
CA ASP A 274 -1.07 31.84 -24.39
C ASP A 274 -1.66 31.95 -22.97
N PHE A 275 -1.15 31.15 -22.02
CA PHE A 275 -1.54 31.19 -20.63
C PHE A 275 -1.33 32.60 -20.01
N GLN A 276 -0.16 33.20 -20.22
CA GLN A 276 0.15 34.53 -19.74
C GLN A 276 -0.79 35.58 -20.35
N ASN A 277 -0.99 35.53 -21.67
CA ASN A 277 -1.85 36.50 -22.38
C ASN A 277 -3.31 36.45 -21.92
N ARG A 278 -3.79 35.25 -21.58
CA ARG A 278 -5.17 35.00 -21.19
C ARG A 278 -5.46 35.31 -19.72
N THR A 279 -4.51 34.96 -18.83
CA THR A 279 -4.73 35.05 -17.37
C THR A 279 -4.13 36.30 -16.75
N GLY A 280 -3.19 36.98 -17.42
CA GLY A 280 -2.37 38.03 -16.86
C GLY A 280 -1.33 37.60 -15.83
N ILE A 281 -1.20 36.24 -15.59
CA ILE A 281 -0.20 35.69 -14.71
C ILE A 281 1.11 35.53 -15.49
N ASN A 282 2.19 36.15 -14.97
CA ASN A 282 3.50 36.05 -15.60
C ASN A 282 3.99 34.59 -15.62
N CYS A 283 4.25 34.01 -16.81
CA CYS A 283 4.70 32.64 -16.99
C CYS A 283 6.14 32.62 -17.52
N LEU A 284 7.08 32.31 -16.65
CA LEU A 284 8.50 32.25 -16.98
C LEU A 284 8.91 30.83 -17.38
N LEU A 285 9.29 30.65 -18.64
CA LEU A 285 9.78 29.38 -19.15
C LEU A 285 11.32 29.35 -19.19
N GLU A 286 11.90 28.38 -18.48
CA GLU A 286 13.34 28.07 -18.50
C GLU A 286 13.54 26.72 -19.21
N LYS A 287 14.35 26.73 -20.29
CA LYS A 287 14.64 25.53 -21.06
C LYS A 287 16.14 25.19 -20.99
N SER A 288 16.45 23.90 -20.85
CA SER A 288 17.81 23.41 -21.09
C SER A 288 18.18 23.57 -22.57
N PRO A 289 19.42 23.91 -22.90
CA PRO A 289 19.87 23.98 -24.29
C PRO A 289 19.88 22.62 -25.00
N ALA A 290 19.79 21.48 -24.27
CA ALA A 290 19.74 20.16 -24.86
C ALA A 290 18.36 19.90 -25.50
N GLU A 291 18.37 19.37 -26.71
CA GLU A 291 17.15 18.95 -27.39
C GLU A 291 16.48 17.80 -26.63
N ILE A 292 15.17 17.93 -26.35
CA ILE A 292 14.38 16.94 -25.63
C ILE A 292 13.53 16.22 -26.64
N ILE A 293 13.96 15.00 -27.00
CA ILE A 293 13.22 14.11 -27.90
C ILE A 293 12.55 13.05 -27.04
N LEU A 294 11.22 13.01 -27.11
CA LEU A 294 10.36 12.03 -26.43
C LEU A 294 9.42 11.42 -27.46
N ASP A 295 8.97 10.21 -27.19
CA ASP A 295 7.87 9.63 -27.96
C ASP A 295 6.56 10.42 -27.77
N GLN A 296 5.59 10.14 -28.64
CA GLN A 296 4.32 10.85 -28.68
C GLN A 296 3.52 10.68 -27.38
N GLU A 297 3.51 9.47 -26.79
CA GLU A 297 2.74 9.18 -25.57
C GLU A 297 3.29 9.95 -24.36
N ARG A 298 4.63 9.95 -24.18
CA ARG A 298 5.28 10.74 -23.11
C ARG A 298 5.07 12.24 -23.32
N SER A 299 5.17 12.71 -24.57
CA SER A 299 4.96 14.11 -24.90
C SER A 299 3.55 14.59 -24.58
N ILE A 300 2.53 13.80 -24.92
CA ILE A 300 1.13 14.07 -24.57
C ILE A 300 0.96 14.08 -23.04
N ALA A 301 1.47 13.09 -22.32
CA ALA A 301 1.35 13.03 -20.88
C ALA A 301 1.95 14.24 -20.18
N ILE A 302 3.17 14.64 -20.56
CA ILE A 302 3.86 15.82 -20.03
C ILE A 302 3.07 17.09 -20.31
N PHE A 303 2.59 17.27 -21.54
CA PHE A 303 1.78 18.42 -21.89
C PHE A 303 0.48 18.51 -21.09
N ARG A 304 -0.21 17.38 -20.89
CA ARG A 304 -1.41 17.32 -20.05
C ARG A 304 -1.14 17.66 -18.59
N ILE A 305 0.01 17.25 -18.08
CA ILE A 305 0.45 17.62 -16.72
C ILE A 305 0.66 19.14 -16.63
N LEU A 306 1.33 19.72 -17.62
CA LEU A 306 1.50 21.18 -17.69
C LEU A 306 0.15 21.92 -17.73
N GLN A 307 -0.77 21.48 -18.61
CA GLN A 307 -2.11 22.09 -18.72
C GLN A 307 -2.86 22.05 -17.40
N GLU A 308 -2.90 20.90 -16.73
CA GLU A 308 -3.58 20.75 -15.44
C GLU A 308 -2.92 21.60 -14.35
N ALA A 309 -1.58 21.60 -14.28
CA ALA A 309 -0.86 22.40 -13.30
C ALA A 309 -1.10 23.90 -13.49
N LEU A 310 -1.02 24.43 -14.73
CA LEU A 310 -1.30 25.83 -15.01
C LEU A 310 -2.79 26.20 -14.81
N THR A 311 -3.70 25.28 -15.10
CA THR A 311 -5.13 25.45 -14.78
C THR A 311 -5.35 25.56 -13.27
N ASN A 312 -4.67 24.76 -12.47
CA ASN A 312 -4.71 24.82 -11.02
C ASN A 312 -4.13 26.15 -10.50
N VAL A 313 -3.06 26.65 -11.10
CA VAL A 313 -2.50 27.99 -10.79
C VAL A 313 -3.55 29.07 -11.04
N ALA A 314 -4.17 29.06 -12.22
CA ALA A 314 -5.17 30.07 -12.58
C ALA A 314 -6.41 30.03 -11.68
N ARG A 315 -6.89 28.86 -11.29
CA ARG A 315 -8.14 28.70 -10.53
C ARG A 315 -7.96 28.80 -9.02
N HIS A 316 -6.82 28.35 -8.49
CA HIS A 316 -6.68 28.08 -7.06
C HIS A 316 -5.53 28.80 -6.39
N ALA A 317 -4.44 29.10 -7.10
CA ALA A 317 -3.21 29.55 -6.45
C ALA A 317 -3.26 31.04 -6.03
N LYS A 318 -4.08 31.90 -6.65
CA LYS A 318 -4.01 33.37 -6.50
C LYS A 318 -2.59 33.91 -6.74
N ALA A 319 -1.85 33.25 -7.61
CA ALA A 319 -0.49 33.62 -7.99
C ALA A 319 -0.48 34.77 -9.00
N ASN A 320 0.58 35.54 -9.05
CA ASN A 320 0.86 36.50 -10.11
C ASN A 320 2.04 36.08 -11.00
N CYS A 321 2.76 35.02 -10.62
CA CYS A 321 3.86 34.45 -11.38
C CYS A 321 3.91 32.94 -11.23
N VAL A 322 4.19 32.25 -12.32
CA VAL A 322 4.52 30.82 -12.37
C VAL A 322 5.80 30.62 -13.17
N ARG A 323 6.67 29.77 -12.67
CA ARG A 323 7.92 29.38 -13.36
C ARG A 323 7.79 27.93 -13.82
N VAL A 324 8.01 27.71 -15.09
CA VAL A 324 8.08 26.38 -15.71
C VAL A 324 9.51 26.14 -16.13
N LYS A 325 10.13 25.08 -15.62
CA LYS A 325 11.48 24.67 -16.01
C LYS A 325 11.43 23.29 -16.61
N ILE A 326 12.00 23.12 -17.81
CA ILE A 326 12.16 21.84 -18.47
C ILE A 326 13.62 21.57 -18.75
N GLU A 327 14.09 20.37 -18.38
CA GLU A 327 15.48 19.97 -18.57
C GLU A 327 15.60 18.48 -18.82
N ARG A 328 16.67 18.10 -19.52
CA ARG A 328 17.11 16.73 -19.64
C ARG A 328 18.25 16.52 -18.65
N GLN A 329 18.09 15.53 -17.77
CA GLN A 329 19.12 15.09 -16.83
C GLN A 329 19.46 13.62 -17.13
N ASP A 330 20.56 13.36 -17.79
CA ASP A 330 20.99 12.02 -18.25
C ASP A 330 19.89 11.32 -19.08
N CYS A 331 19.30 10.25 -18.55
CA CYS A 331 18.21 9.48 -19.15
C CYS A 331 16.81 9.87 -18.59
N LEU A 332 16.69 11.06 -17.98
CA LEU A 332 15.43 11.53 -17.39
C LEU A 332 15.01 12.86 -18.01
N PHE A 333 13.73 12.95 -18.37
CA PHE A 333 13.06 14.23 -18.55
C PHE A 333 12.62 14.75 -17.19
N ARG A 334 12.89 16.02 -16.91
CA ARG A 334 12.46 16.70 -15.69
C ARG A 334 11.70 17.96 -16.03
N MET A 335 10.50 18.10 -15.45
CA MET A 335 9.70 19.33 -15.51
C MET A 335 9.39 19.81 -14.10
N VAL A 336 9.62 21.09 -13.84
CA VAL A 336 9.31 21.73 -12.56
C VAL A 336 8.39 22.91 -12.82
N ILE A 337 7.25 22.95 -12.15
CA ILE A 337 6.28 24.04 -12.21
C ILE A 337 6.14 24.60 -10.80
N HIS A 338 6.45 25.88 -10.63
CA HIS A 338 6.42 26.54 -9.32
C HIS A 338 5.67 27.88 -9.41
N ASP A 339 4.54 27.98 -8.71
CA ASP A 339 3.80 29.23 -8.54
C ASP A 339 4.19 29.95 -7.25
N ASN A 340 3.90 31.25 -7.18
CA ASN A 340 4.12 32.06 -5.99
C ASN A 340 2.81 32.40 -5.22
N GLY A 341 1.81 31.53 -5.32
CA GLY A 341 0.49 31.74 -4.73
C GLY A 341 0.38 31.30 -3.27
N ILE A 342 -0.85 30.96 -2.87
CA ILE A 342 -1.17 30.60 -1.48
C ILE A 342 -0.62 29.23 -1.04
N GLY A 343 -0.25 28.38 -2.01
CA GLY A 343 0.18 26.99 -1.77
C GLY A 343 -0.98 26.04 -1.49
N ILE A 344 -0.73 24.73 -1.68
CA ILE A 344 -1.67 23.67 -1.37
C ILE A 344 -1.33 23.05 0.00
N LYS A 345 -2.35 22.66 0.78
CA LYS A 345 -2.14 22.01 2.08
C LYS A 345 -1.79 20.52 1.90
N PRO A 346 -0.94 19.93 2.76
CA PRO A 346 -0.56 18.52 2.68
C PRO A 346 -1.75 17.55 2.68
N GLU A 347 -2.82 17.89 3.41
CA GLU A 347 -4.05 17.09 3.47
C GLU A 347 -4.74 17.03 2.11
N GLN A 348 -4.75 18.13 1.35
CA GLN A 348 -5.34 18.22 0.02
C GLN A 348 -4.49 17.50 -1.06
N VAL A 349 -3.16 17.44 -0.86
CA VAL A 349 -2.26 16.70 -1.77
C VAL A 349 -2.53 15.21 -1.72
N ASN A 350 -2.90 14.68 -0.55
CA ASN A 350 -3.14 13.25 -0.32
C ASN A 350 -4.62 12.87 -0.34
N ASP A 351 -5.52 13.82 -0.61
CA ASP A 351 -6.95 13.56 -0.69
C ASP A 351 -7.28 12.74 -1.96
N PRO A 352 -7.79 11.50 -1.83
CA PRO A 352 -8.16 10.67 -2.97
C PRO A 352 -9.33 11.25 -3.78
N HIS A 353 -10.09 12.21 -3.24
CA HIS A 353 -11.18 12.89 -3.95
C HIS A 353 -10.69 14.05 -4.80
N ASN A 354 -9.44 14.45 -4.69
CA ASN A 354 -8.86 15.49 -5.55
C ASN A 354 -8.47 14.89 -6.91
N LEU A 355 -9.49 14.75 -7.77
CA LEU A 355 -9.36 14.09 -9.08
C LEU A 355 -8.28 14.73 -9.97
N GLY A 356 -8.03 16.04 -9.86
CA GLY A 356 -6.98 16.72 -10.62
C GLY A 356 -5.59 16.21 -10.26
N LEU A 357 -5.28 16.13 -8.96
CA LEU A 357 -3.98 15.65 -8.47
C LEU A 357 -3.81 14.13 -8.65
N VAL A 358 -4.88 13.36 -8.50
CA VAL A 358 -4.88 11.94 -8.82
C VAL A 358 -4.56 11.74 -10.30
N GLY A 359 -5.22 12.49 -11.20
CA GLY A 359 -4.97 12.43 -12.64
C GLY A 359 -3.54 12.80 -13.05
N LEU A 360 -2.88 13.71 -12.33
CA LEU A 360 -1.46 13.99 -12.54
C LEU A 360 -0.57 12.78 -12.27
N ARG A 361 -0.82 12.06 -11.16
CA ARG A 361 -0.06 10.87 -10.78
C ARG A 361 -0.29 9.71 -11.75
N GLU A 362 -1.53 9.49 -12.16
CA GLU A 362 -1.88 8.42 -13.09
C GLU A 362 -1.25 8.59 -14.48
N ARG A 363 -0.99 9.84 -14.91
CA ARG A 363 -0.32 10.12 -16.21
C ARG A 363 1.17 9.81 -16.20
N VAL A 364 1.82 9.83 -15.06
CA VAL A 364 3.26 9.56 -14.93
C VAL A 364 3.55 8.07 -14.74
N TYR A 365 2.60 7.37 -14.12
CA TYR A 365 2.74 5.96 -13.73
C TYR A 365 3.06 4.99 -14.88
N PRO A 366 2.40 5.06 -16.08
CA PRO A 366 2.69 4.13 -17.18
C PRO A 366 4.13 4.17 -17.67
N PHE A 367 4.82 5.28 -17.44
CA PHE A 367 6.20 5.51 -17.88
C PHE A 367 7.24 5.22 -16.80
N ASN A 368 6.88 4.58 -15.68
CA ASN A 368 7.73 4.42 -14.50
C ASN A 368 8.31 5.75 -14.00
N GLY A 369 7.59 6.84 -14.25
CA GLY A 369 7.98 8.17 -13.82
C GLY A 369 7.58 8.46 -12.37
N GLN A 370 8.04 9.59 -11.89
CA GLN A 370 7.76 10.10 -10.55
C GLN A 370 7.17 11.51 -10.61
N ILE A 371 6.23 11.81 -9.73
CA ILE A 371 5.69 13.15 -9.54
C ILE A 371 5.67 13.47 -8.05
N SER A 372 6.18 14.65 -7.68
CA SER A 372 6.02 15.23 -6.35
C SER A 372 5.24 16.53 -6.42
N ILE A 373 4.38 16.74 -5.44
CA ILE A 373 3.57 17.96 -5.30
C ILE A 373 3.75 18.45 -3.86
N GLU A 374 4.34 19.63 -3.73
CA GLU A 374 4.66 20.21 -2.43
C GLU A 374 4.03 21.60 -2.32
N GLY A 375 3.27 21.82 -1.26
CA GLY A 375 2.65 23.11 -0.96
C GLY A 375 3.40 23.82 0.16
N TYR A 376 3.74 25.07 -0.12
CA TYR A 376 4.37 25.96 0.85
C TYR A 376 3.42 27.10 1.19
N PRO A 377 2.78 27.13 2.37
CA PRO A 377 1.80 28.16 2.73
C PRO A 377 2.36 29.57 2.54
N GLY A 378 1.71 30.35 1.68
CA GLY A 378 2.13 31.73 1.33
C GLY A 378 3.37 31.84 0.45
N LYS A 379 3.91 30.70 -0.04
CA LYS A 379 5.07 30.66 -0.97
C LYS A 379 4.77 29.90 -2.26
N GLY A 380 3.54 29.38 -2.41
CA GLY A 380 3.07 28.71 -3.62
C GLY A 380 3.15 27.19 -3.58
N THR A 381 2.96 26.58 -4.74
CA THR A 381 3.00 25.13 -4.95
C THR A 381 4.11 24.78 -5.93
N LEU A 382 4.84 23.73 -5.62
CA LEU A 382 5.84 23.10 -6.47
C LEU A 382 5.32 21.75 -6.98
N VAL A 383 5.30 21.59 -8.29
CA VAL A 383 5.03 20.31 -8.97
C VAL A 383 6.28 19.91 -9.72
N GLU A 384 6.85 18.78 -9.37
CA GLU A 384 8.02 18.21 -10.05
C GLU A 384 7.67 16.87 -10.68
N VAL A 385 8.00 16.71 -11.96
CA VAL A 385 7.77 15.49 -12.75
C VAL A 385 9.10 14.98 -13.29
N LYS A 386 9.34 13.68 -13.15
CA LYS A 386 10.50 12.97 -13.69
C LYS A 386 10.02 11.76 -14.48
N ILE A 387 10.39 11.67 -15.74
CA ILE A 387 10.02 10.56 -16.63
C ILE A 387 11.30 10.01 -17.30
N PRO A 388 11.55 8.69 -17.27
CA PRO A 388 12.61 8.07 -18.05
C PRO A 388 12.44 8.32 -19.55
N ILE A 389 13.58 8.63 -20.23
CA ILE A 389 13.64 8.89 -21.67
C ILE A 389 13.96 7.60 -22.40
#